data_a8f7413bb401269436d922ec4ade1438
#
_entry.id   a8f7413bb401269436d922ec4ade1438
#
_cell.length_a   1.000
_cell.length_b   1.000
_cell.length_c   1.000
_cell.angle_alpha   90.00
_cell.angle_beta   90.00
_cell.angle_gamma   90.00
#
_symmetry.space_group_name_H-M   'P 1'
#
loop_
_entity.id
_entity.type
_entity.pdbx_description
1 polymer ?
#
loop_
_entity_poly.entity_id
_entity_poly.type
_entity_poly.pdbx_seq_one_letter_code
_entity_poly.pdbx_strand_id
1 'polypeptide(L)'
;MKIEILGDRIACEQDFHKQLAQALGVQKYYGHNLDALWDLLSTSVERPAYLVWTNSAMSKKVLGDTFEKIVAILERVRLQDEGFGWEDKFTYNLD
;
A
#
# COMPACT_ATOMS: atom_id res chain seq x y z
N MET A 1 6.40 -12.03 -0.73
CA MET A 1 7.05 -10.71 -0.79
C MET A 1 6.55 -9.86 0.37
N LYS A 2 7.45 -9.21 1.09
CA LYS A 2 7.09 -8.30 2.17
C LYS A 2 7.36 -6.86 1.75
N ILE A 3 6.38 -5.99 1.94
CA ILE A 3 6.48 -4.56 1.64
C ILE A 3 6.42 -3.83 2.98
N GLU A 4 7.47 -3.08 3.33
CA GLU A 4 7.50 -2.35 4.58
C GLU A 4 7.36 -0.84 4.34
N ILE A 5 6.38 -0.23 5.01
CA ILE A 5 6.16 1.21 4.98
C ILE A 5 6.48 1.76 6.37
N LEU A 6 7.41 2.70 6.43
CA LEU A 6 7.83 3.32 7.68
C LEU A 6 6.99 4.57 7.94
N GLY A 7 5.96 4.42 8.76
CA GLY A 7 4.98 5.48 9.00
C GLY A 7 5.53 6.70 9.71
N ASP A 8 6.62 6.55 10.48
CA ASP A 8 7.28 7.67 11.15
C ASP A 8 8.09 8.55 10.20
N ARG A 9 8.23 8.13 8.95
CA ARG A 9 8.95 8.88 7.90
C ARG A 9 8.02 9.45 6.84
N ILE A 10 6.72 9.45 7.10
CA ILE A 10 5.72 10.00 6.19
C ILE A 10 5.26 11.36 6.70
N ALA A 11 5.53 12.41 5.92
CA ALA A 11 5.05 13.75 6.19
C ALA A 11 3.92 14.17 5.24
N CYS A 12 3.80 13.51 4.08
CA CYS A 12 2.79 13.79 3.07
C CYS A 12 2.51 12.53 2.25
N GLU A 13 1.47 12.59 1.42
CA GLU A 13 1.07 11.44 0.59
C GLU A 13 2.22 10.96 -0.30
N GLN A 14 3.01 11.86 -0.85
CA GLN A 14 4.11 11.50 -1.75
C GLN A 14 5.15 10.63 -1.06
N ASP A 15 5.36 10.81 0.23
CA ASP A 15 6.31 9.97 0.97
C ASP A 15 5.87 8.51 1.01
N PHE A 16 4.56 8.26 1.14
CA PHE A 16 4.02 6.90 1.06
C PHE A 16 4.30 6.30 -0.32
N HIS A 17 4.00 7.03 -1.38
CA HIS A 17 4.19 6.53 -2.74
C HIS A 17 5.66 6.27 -3.05
N LYS A 18 6.56 7.11 -2.57
CA LYS A 18 8.01 6.90 -2.73
C LYS A 18 8.48 5.64 -2.05
N GLN A 19 8.05 5.41 -0.82
CA GLN A 19 8.43 4.19 -0.10
C GLN A 19 7.91 2.95 -0.80
N LEU A 20 6.66 2.97 -1.24
CA LEU A 20 6.06 1.86 -1.95
C LEU A 20 6.80 1.57 -3.25
N ALA A 21 7.07 2.60 -4.04
CA ALA A 21 7.77 2.46 -5.31
C ALA A 21 9.17 1.87 -5.13
N GLN A 22 9.89 2.31 -4.10
CA GLN A 22 11.21 1.77 -3.79
C GLN A 22 11.14 0.30 -3.37
N ALA A 23 10.17 -0.03 -2.52
CA ALA A 23 10.02 -1.40 -2.03
C ALA A 23 9.71 -2.38 -3.16
N LEU A 24 9.00 -1.92 -4.19
CA LEU A 24 8.59 -2.76 -5.32
C LEU A 24 9.48 -2.59 -6.55
N GLY A 25 10.42 -1.64 -6.52
CA GLY A 25 11.32 -1.40 -7.65
C GLY A 25 10.63 -0.80 -8.88
N VAL A 26 9.59 -0.01 -8.68
CA VAL A 26 8.75 0.53 -9.76
C VAL A 26 8.84 2.05 -9.90
N GLN A 27 9.92 2.66 -9.40
CA GLN A 27 10.06 4.12 -9.36
C GLN A 27 9.89 4.80 -10.72
N LYS A 28 10.27 4.12 -11.79
CA LYS A 28 10.28 4.71 -13.13
C LYS A 28 8.89 4.84 -13.77
N TYR A 29 7.93 4.04 -13.33
CA TYR A 29 6.62 4.00 -13.98
C TYR A 29 5.43 4.00 -13.04
N TYR A 30 5.65 4.10 -11.74
CA TYR A 30 4.55 4.23 -10.80
C TYR A 30 4.07 5.68 -10.75
N GLY A 31 2.76 5.90 -10.84
CA GLY A 31 2.17 7.22 -10.99
C GLY A 31 2.07 8.07 -9.72
N HIS A 32 2.42 7.55 -8.54
CA HIS A 32 2.42 8.29 -7.27
C HIS A 32 1.07 8.93 -6.92
N ASN A 33 -0.04 8.27 -7.24
CA ASN A 33 -1.38 8.70 -6.87
C ASN A 33 -2.25 7.50 -6.51
N LEU A 34 -3.48 7.77 -6.06
CA LEU A 34 -4.37 6.70 -5.56
C LEU A 34 -4.82 5.76 -6.66
N ASP A 35 -5.06 6.26 -7.87
CA ASP A 35 -5.43 5.40 -9.01
C ASP A 35 -4.28 4.47 -9.38
N ALA A 36 -3.06 5.00 -9.40
CA ALA A 36 -1.87 4.20 -9.67
C ALA A 36 -1.65 3.15 -8.57
N LEU A 37 -1.95 3.48 -7.33
CA LEU A 37 -1.84 2.54 -6.21
C LEU A 37 -2.77 1.35 -6.41
N TRP A 38 -4.02 1.62 -6.75
CA TRP A 38 -4.98 0.55 -7.04
C TRP A 38 -4.51 -0.33 -8.19
N ASP A 39 -4.12 0.28 -9.30
CA ASP A 39 -3.66 -0.47 -10.48
C ASP A 39 -2.45 -1.33 -10.15
N LEU A 40 -1.46 -0.76 -9.47
CA LEU A 40 -0.24 -1.47 -9.13
C LEU A 40 -0.52 -2.69 -8.24
N LEU A 41 -1.24 -2.50 -7.16
CA LEU A 41 -1.49 -3.58 -6.19
C LEU A 41 -2.46 -4.62 -6.70
N SER A 42 -3.46 -4.22 -7.51
CA SER A 42 -4.48 -5.14 -7.98
C SER A 42 -4.03 -6.00 -9.17
N THR A 43 -3.07 -5.55 -9.97
CA THR A 43 -2.71 -6.23 -11.21
C THR A 43 -1.23 -6.58 -11.38
N SER A 44 -0.32 -5.82 -10.76
CA SER A 44 1.10 -5.89 -11.11
C SER A 44 2.02 -6.46 -10.05
N VAL A 45 1.55 -6.61 -8.83
CA VAL A 45 2.36 -7.14 -7.72
C VAL A 45 2.17 -8.64 -7.60
N GLU A 46 3.28 -9.38 -7.52
CA GLU A 46 3.24 -10.82 -7.33
C GLU A 46 2.62 -11.21 -5.99
N ARG A 47 1.96 -12.36 -5.97
CA ARG A 47 1.38 -12.95 -4.76
C ARG A 47 2.25 -14.11 -4.27
N PRO A 48 2.33 -14.39 -2.97
CA PRO A 48 1.72 -13.60 -1.90
C PRO A 48 2.45 -12.30 -1.66
N ALA A 49 1.73 -11.25 -1.32
CA ALA A 49 2.30 -9.95 -0.97
C ALA A 49 1.76 -9.52 0.39
N TYR A 50 2.64 -9.11 1.28
CA TYR A 50 2.27 -8.69 2.62
C TYR A 50 2.85 -7.31 2.90
N LEU A 51 1.97 -6.32 3.09
CA LEU A 51 2.37 -4.95 3.39
C LEU A 51 2.25 -4.70 4.89
N VAL A 52 3.33 -4.26 5.51
CA VAL A 52 3.34 -3.86 6.91
C VAL A 52 3.59 -2.36 6.99
N TRP A 53 2.67 -1.63 7.57
CA TRP A 53 2.78 -0.18 7.75
C TRP A 53 3.07 0.08 9.23
N THR A 54 4.32 0.27 9.57
CA THR A 54 4.73 0.54 10.95
C THR A 54 4.45 1.99 11.31
N ASN A 55 4.20 2.25 12.60
CA ASN A 55 3.86 3.59 13.09
C ASN A 55 2.71 4.22 12.30
N SER A 56 1.72 3.41 11.95
CA SER A 56 0.60 3.86 11.11
C SER A 56 -0.23 4.95 11.80
N ALA A 57 -0.30 4.94 13.14
CA ALA A 57 -1.00 5.99 13.87
C ALA A 57 -0.36 7.36 13.66
N MET A 58 0.95 7.42 13.53
CA MET A 58 1.66 8.66 13.20
C MET A 58 1.30 9.14 11.80
N SER A 59 1.29 8.23 10.85
CA SER A 59 0.89 8.53 9.47
C SER A 59 -0.55 9.01 9.40
N LYS A 60 -1.45 8.37 10.12
CA LYS A 60 -2.86 8.75 10.17
C LYS A 60 -3.02 10.19 10.66
N LYS A 61 -2.27 10.55 11.70
CA LYS A 61 -2.32 11.88 12.29
C LYS A 61 -1.85 12.95 11.30
N VAL A 62 -0.81 12.64 10.54
CA VAL A 62 -0.23 13.58 9.57
C VAL A 62 -1.06 13.66 8.30
N LEU A 63 -1.52 12.52 7.78
CA LEU A 63 -2.20 12.44 6.49
C LEU A 63 -3.70 12.72 6.55
N GLY A 64 -4.33 12.50 7.72
CA GLY A 64 -5.77 12.70 7.84
C GLY A 64 -6.58 11.84 6.88
N ASP A 65 -7.46 12.48 6.11
CA ASP A 65 -8.34 11.77 5.15
C ASP A 65 -7.57 10.99 4.10
N THR A 66 -6.39 11.46 3.74
CA THR A 66 -5.54 10.74 2.77
C THR A 66 -5.15 9.36 3.29
N PHE A 67 -4.87 9.24 4.59
CA PHE A 67 -4.60 7.94 5.20
C PHE A 67 -5.76 6.98 5.01
N GLU A 68 -6.97 7.45 5.27
CA GLU A 68 -8.18 6.63 5.12
C GLU A 68 -8.38 6.19 3.66
N LYS A 69 -8.10 7.07 2.71
CA LYS A 69 -8.21 6.74 1.28
C LYS A 69 -7.19 5.68 0.86
N ILE A 70 -5.97 5.78 1.35
CA ILE A 70 -4.95 4.76 1.07
C ILE A 70 -5.36 3.42 1.67
N VAL A 71 -5.76 3.41 2.93
CA VAL A 71 -6.17 2.17 3.61
C VAL A 71 -7.39 1.54 2.92
N ALA A 72 -8.33 2.35 2.45
CA ALA A 72 -9.48 1.85 1.70
C ALA A 72 -9.06 1.09 0.44
N ILE A 73 -8.01 1.57 -0.24
CA ILE A 73 -7.48 0.87 -1.43
C ILE A 73 -6.81 -0.44 -1.03
N LEU A 74 -6.02 -0.43 0.05
CA LEU A 74 -5.39 -1.66 0.55
C LEU A 74 -6.46 -2.72 0.88
N GLU A 75 -7.51 -2.30 1.55
CA GLU A 75 -8.61 -3.20 1.90
C GLU A 75 -9.34 -3.72 0.67
N ARG A 76 -9.55 -2.85 -0.33
CA ARG A 76 -10.20 -3.23 -1.57
C ARG A 76 -9.40 -4.29 -2.33
N VAL A 77 -8.07 -4.17 -2.34
CA VAL A 77 -7.20 -5.17 -2.97
C VAL A 77 -7.30 -6.49 -2.21
N ARG A 78 -7.26 -6.45 -0.87
CA ARG A 78 -7.38 -7.64 -0.05
C ARG A 78 -8.69 -8.37 -0.33
N LEU A 79 -9.79 -7.64 -0.37
CA LEU A 79 -11.11 -8.22 -0.63
C LEU A 79 -11.23 -8.79 -2.04
N GLN A 80 -10.60 -8.14 -3.02
CA GLN A 80 -10.54 -8.65 -4.39
C GLN A 80 -9.90 -10.04 -4.43
N ASP A 81 -8.75 -10.18 -3.77
CA ASP A 81 -8.01 -11.44 -3.77
C ASP A 81 -8.80 -12.54 -3.07
N GLU A 82 -9.48 -12.22 -1.97
CA GLU A 82 -10.36 -13.17 -1.31
C GLU A 82 -11.52 -13.58 -2.20
N GLY A 83 -12.09 -12.63 -2.92
CA GLY A 83 -13.22 -12.90 -3.84
C GLY A 83 -12.85 -13.82 -4.97
N PHE A 84 -11.60 -13.80 -5.41
CA PHE A 84 -11.10 -14.73 -6.43
C PHE A 84 -10.81 -16.12 -5.86
N GLY A 85 -10.76 -16.27 -4.54
CA GLY A 85 -10.45 -17.54 -3.91
C GLY A 85 -9.00 -17.97 -4.09
N TRP A 86 -8.09 -17.04 -4.36
CA TRP A 86 -6.67 -17.35 -4.53
C TRP A 86 -6.07 -17.84 -3.21
N GLU A 87 -5.20 -18.84 -3.29
CA GLU A 87 -4.44 -19.32 -2.15
C GLU A 87 -3.39 -18.28 -1.72
N ASP A 88 -2.68 -17.73 -2.68
CA ASP A 88 -1.70 -16.66 -2.47
C ASP A 88 -2.37 -15.31 -2.65
N LYS A 89 -2.33 -14.48 -1.61
CA LYS A 89 -3.12 -13.25 -1.55
C LYS A 89 -2.30 -12.05 -1.13
N PHE A 90 -2.84 -10.87 -1.45
CA PHE A 90 -2.37 -9.63 -0.85
C PHE A 90 -3.01 -9.47 0.52
N THR A 91 -2.18 -9.22 1.54
CA THR A 91 -2.65 -8.89 2.88
C THR A 91 -1.86 -7.68 3.40
N TYR A 92 -2.39 -7.02 4.42
CA TYR A 92 -1.69 -5.89 5.02
C TYR A 92 -1.95 -5.83 6.52
N ASN A 93 -1.06 -5.13 7.22
CA ASN A 93 -1.21 -4.90 8.66
C ASN A 93 -0.80 -3.46 8.99
N LEU A 94 -1.59 -2.82 9.84
CA LEU A 94 -1.32 -1.46 10.32
C LEU A 94 -0.81 -1.56 11.76
N ASP A 95 0.47 -1.43 11.93
CA ASP A 95 1.11 -1.51 13.25
C ASP A 95 1.22 -0.14 13.92
#